data_87d98211a147c937d72cfbc9d46c2f75
#
_entry.id   87d98211a147c937d72cfbc9d46c2f75
#
_cell.length_a   1.000
_cell.length_b   1.000
_cell.length_c   1.000
_cell.angle_alpha   90.00
_cell.angle_beta   90.00
_cell.angle_gamma   90.00
#
_symmetry.space_group_name_H-M   'P 1'
#
loop_
_entity.id
_entity.type
_entity.pdbx_description
1 polymer ?
#
loop_
_entity_poly.entity_id
_entity_poly.type
_entity_poly.pdbx_seq_one_letter_code
_entity_poly.pdbx_strand_id
1 'polypeptide(L)'
;MATYVLIHGAYQGGWIWKPTAERLREAGHLVYAPSLDGCAERRNALRPGITVDTHAAEIAELLFYENLNDVVLTGTSSGGMVLCRAAELARERIGRLVFVDALALLDGERVAQIVNRATPRVTTALAVGPSREDAENRSFADLDPKARAFALARYTPHPIAAMDEPVSVKSFWSQKWPATVIHCRRAANPGEAHQRRTAEKLGAKYSEIDTGHYPMLSDPDVLAPLLMQG
;
A
#
# COMPACT_ATOMS: atom_id res chain seq x y z
N MET A 1 22.37 5.88 -4.53
CA MET A 1 21.10 6.07 -5.28
C MET A 1 20.37 4.74 -5.25
N ALA A 2 19.11 4.71 -4.81
CA ALA A 2 18.25 3.51 -4.81
C ALA A 2 17.02 3.76 -5.67
N THR A 3 16.34 2.69 -6.09
CA THR A 3 15.07 2.75 -6.84
C THR A 3 13.92 2.36 -5.92
N TYR A 4 12.91 3.20 -5.82
CA TYR A 4 11.70 2.95 -5.04
C TYR A 4 10.50 2.74 -5.95
N VAL A 5 9.70 1.70 -5.65
CA VAL A 5 8.37 1.52 -6.23
C VAL A 5 7.36 1.55 -5.09
N LEU A 6 6.48 2.56 -5.10
CA LEU A 6 5.56 2.89 -4.02
C LEU A 6 4.13 2.50 -4.39
N ILE A 7 3.59 1.49 -3.72
CA ILE A 7 2.28 0.90 -4.00
C ILE A 7 1.25 1.48 -3.03
N HIS A 8 0.22 2.13 -3.58
CA HIS A 8 -0.86 2.72 -2.80
C HIS A 8 -1.85 1.69 -2.26
N GLY A 9 -2.62 2.07 -1.24
CA GLY A 9 -3.71 1.29 -0.68
C GLY A 9 -5.05 1.47 -1.39
N ALA A 10 -6.11 0.88 -0.82
CA ALA A 10 -7.47 1.01 -1.33
C ALA A 10 -7.95 2.47 -1.31
N TYR A 11 -8.80 2.81 -2.27
CA TYR A 11 -9.42 4.12 -2.45
C TYR A 11 -8.47 5.24 -2.85
N GLN A 12 -7.21 4.92 -3.12
CA GLN A 12 -6.13 5.85 -3.41
C GLN A 12 -5.64 5.70 -4.85
N GLY A 13 -4.51 6.31 -5.15
CA GLY A 13 -3.71 6.21 -6.36
C GLY A 13 -2.28 6.62 -6.03
N GLY A 14 -1.41 6.66 -7.02
CA GLY A 14 -0.03 7.11 -6.85
C GLY A 14 0.10 8.49 -6.20
N TRP A 15 -0.95 9.32 -6.32
CA TRP A 15 -1.02 10.66 -5.74
C TRP A 15 -0.84 10.69 -4.21
N ILE A 16 -1.17 9.60 -3.49
CA ILE A 16 -1.01 9.55 -2.01
C ILE A 16 0.46 9.64 -1.60
N TRP A 17 1.35 9.13 -2.43
CA TRP A 17 2.78 9.10 -2.21
C TRP A 17 3.51 10.38 -2.65
N LYS A 18 2.82 11.33 -3.30
CA LYS A 18 3.47 12.47 -3.93
C LYS A 18 4.43 13.23 -3.01
N PRO A 19 4.05 13.64 -1.77
CA PRO A 19 4.98 14.37 -0.91
C PRO A 19 6.21 13.54 -0.51
N THR A 20 6.01 12.27 -0.14
CA THR A 20 7.13 11.37 0.19
C THR A 20 8.02 11.09 -1.02
N ALA A 21 7.43 10.89 -2.21
CA ALA A 21 8.18 10.69 -3.44
C ALA A 21 9.03 11.91 -3.80
N GLU A 22 8.56 13.12 -3.53
CA GLU A 22 9.32 14.36 -3.70
C GLU A 22 10.56 14.35 -2.79
N ARG A 23 10.42 14.01 -1.50
CA ARG A 23 11.56 13.89 -0.55
C ARG A 23 12.59 12.85 -0.98
N LEU A 24 12.13 11.70 -1.46
CA LEU A 24 13.03 10.65 -1.95
C LEU A 24 13.79 11.12 -3.21
N ARG A 25 13.12 11.83 -4.12
CA ARG A 25 13.76 12.39 -5.32
C ARG A 25 14.74 13.51 -4.97
N GLU A 26 14.42 14.40 -4.05
CA GLU A 26 15.33 15.42 -3.51
C GLU A 26 16.59 14.81 -2.89
N ALA A 27 16.46 13.61 -2.30
CA ALA A 27 17.60 12.83 -1.79
C ALA A 27 18.37 12.04 -2.88
N GLY A 28 18.04 12.23 -4.17
CA GLY A 28 18.74 11.64 -5.31
C GLY A 28 18.32 10.21 -5.66
N HIS A 29 17.12 9.77 -5.24
CA HIS A 29 16.60 8.44 -5.55
C HIS A 29 15.67 8.45 -6.78
N LEU A 30 15.62 7.33 -7.49
CA LEU A 30 14.62 7.08 -8.54
C LEU A 30 13.32 6.58 -7.89
N VAL A 31 12.17 7.19 -8.23
CA VAL A 31 10.92 6.89 -7.56
C VAL A 31 9.78 6.74 -8.56
N TYR A 32 9.14 5.57 -8.53
CA TYR A 32 7.90 5.24 -9.22
C TYR A 32 6.77 5.15 -8.19
N ALA A 33 5.64 5.76 -8.48
CA ALA A 33 4.42 5.68 -7.67
C ALA A 33 3.21 5.51 -8.60
N PRO A 34 3.05 4.33 -9.23
CA PRO A 34 1.97 4.10 -10.18
C PRO A 34 0.60 4.05 -9.49
N SER A 35 -0.44 4.47 -10.17
CA SER A 35 -1.81 4.10 -9.81
C SER A 35 -2.14 2.73 -10.40
N LEU A 36 -2.67 1.86 -9.56
CA LEU A 36 -3.07 0.50 -9.95
C LEU A 36 -4.29 0.51 -10.88
N ASP A 37 -4.49 -0.54 -11.64
CA ASP A 37 -5.57 -0.68 -12.61
C ASP A 37 -6.97 -0.48 -11.96
N GLY A 38 -7.82 0.31 -12.62
CA GLY A 38 -9.13 0.67 -12.11
C GLY A 38 -9.15 1.70 -10.97
N CYS A 39 -7.99 2.26 -10.56
CA CYS A 39 -7.86 3.21 -9.45
C CYS A 39 -7.50 4.63 -9.94
N ALA A 40 -7.88 5.64 -9.18
CA ALA A 40 -7.54 7.06 -9.37
C ALA A 40 -7.74 7.53 -10.83
N GLU A 41 -6.71 8.07 -11.49
CA GLU A 41 -6.75 8.51 -12.90
C GLU A 41 -7.02 7.36 -13.88
N ARG A 42 -6.80 6.11 -13.45
CA ARG A 42 -7.08 4.91 -14.24
C ARG A 42 -8.48 4.32 -13.98
N ARG A 43 -9.34 5.00 -13.22
CA ARG A 43 -10.69 4.52 -12.85
C ARG A 43 -11.59 4.18 -14.05
N ASN A 44 -11.34 4.78 -15.21
CA ASN A 44 -12.09 4.48 -16.43
C ASN A 44 -11.76 3.10 -17.04
N ALA A 45 -10.68 2.46 -16.59
CA ALA A 45 -10.32 1.08 -16.94
C ALA A 45 -10.98 0.04 -16.01
N LEU A 46 -11.80 0.46 -15.05
CA LEU A 46 -12.48 -0.44 -14.10
C LEU A 46 -13.37 -1.44 -14.85
N ARG A 47 -13.13 -2.73 -14.62
CA ARG A 47 -13.81 -3.86 -15.24
C ARG A 47 -13.85 -5.06 -14.30
N PRO A 48 -14.64 -6.10 -14.61
CA PRO A 48 -14.57 -7.37 -13.87
C PRO A 48 -13.17 -7.99 -13.95
N GLY A 49 -12.78 -8.74 -12.91
CA GLY A 49 -11.52 -9.50 -12.88
C GLY A 49 -10.28 -8.72 -12.47
N ILE A 50 -10.41 -7.46 -12.01
CA ILE A 50 -9.30 -6.75 -11.37
C ILE A 50 -9.16 -7.26 -9.94
N THR A 51 -8.11 -8.02 -9.68
CA THR A 51 -7.80 -8.66 -8.40
C THR A 51 -6.44 -8.18 -7.86
N VAL A 52 -6.01 -8.70 -6.70
CA VAL A 52 -4.64 -8.51 -6.20
C VAL A 52 -3.61 -9.06 -7.20
N ASP A 53 -3.90 -10.19 -7.86
CA ASP A 53 -3.01 -10.75 -8.89
C ASP A 53 -2.86 -9.83 -10.11
N THR A 54 -3.95 -9.19 -10.56
CA THR A 54 -3.90 -8.19 -11.64
C THR A 54 -2.97 -7.03 -11.27
N HIS A 55 -3.16 -6.46 -10.09
CA HIS A 55 -2.34 -5.35 -9.60
C HIS A 55 -0.87 -5.77 -9.41
N ALA A 56 -0.64 -6.96 -8.91
CA ALA A 56 0.72 -7.47 -8.70
C ALA A 56 1.45 -7.72 -10.02
N ALA A 57 0.74 -8.24 -11.04
CA ALA A 57 1.29 -8.43 -12.38
C ALA A 57 1.71 -7.09 -13.00
N GLU A 58 0.89 -6.03 -12.87
CA GLU A 58 1.26 -4.68 -13.33
C GLU A 58 2.55 -4.16 -12.69
N ILE A 59 2.73 -4.40 -11.38
CA ILE A 59 3.97 -4.01 -10.70
C ILE A 59 5.15 -4.84 -11.21
N ALA A 60 4.99 -6.15 -11.38
CA ALA A 60 6.04 -7.02 -11.93
C ALA A 60 6.42 -6.61 -13.37
N GLU A 61 5.44 -6.28 -14.20
CA GLU A 61 5.64 -5.76 -15.56
C GLU A 61 6.35 -4.41 -15.56
N LEU A 62 5.98 -3.49 -14.65
CA LEU A 62 6.69 -2.22 -14.47
C LEU A 62 8.19 -2.48 -14.18
N LEU A 63 8.49 -3.39 -13.25
CA LEU A 63 9.87 -3.75 -12.92
C LEU A 63 10.61 -4.32 -14.13
N PHE A 64 9.94 -5.12 -14.94
CA PHE A 64 10.52 -5.75 -16.13
C PHE A 64 10.76 -4.73 -17.25
N TYR A 65 9.74 -3.97 -17.66
CA TYR A 65 9.84 -3.07 -18.82
C TYR A 65 10.71 -1.84 -18.56
N GLU A 66 10.74 -1.35 -17.33
CA GLU A 66 11.67 -0.28 -16.90
C GLU A 66 13.06 -0.81 -16.53
N ASN A 67 13.28 -2.13 -16.64
CA ASN A 67 14.52 -2.82 -16.29
C ASN A 67 15.03 -2.47 -14.88
N LEU A 68 14.10 -2.39 -13.92
CA LEU A 68 14.42 -2.06 -12.52
C LEU A 68 14.93 -3.32 -11.80
N ASN A 69 16.01 -3.14 -11.03
CA ASN A 69 16.63 -4.18 -10.23
C ASN A 69 17.04 -3.62 -8.87
N ASP A 70 17.20 -4.46 -7.87
CA ASP A 70 17.52 -4.09 -6.49
C ASP A 70 16.54 -3.03 -5.92
N VAL A 71 15.25 -3.23 -6.20
CA VAL A 71 14.19 -2.27 -5.89
C VAL A 71 13.80 -2.32 -4.42
N VAL A 72 13.62 -1.14 -3.81
CA VAL A 72 12.90 -0.98 -2.55
C VAL A 72 11.40 -0.94 -2.87
N LEU A 73 10.75 -2.10 -2.76
CA LEU A 73 9.31 -2.22 -2.99
C LEU A 73 8.56 -1.84 -1.72
N THR A 74 7.78 -0.78 -1.77
CA THR A 74 7.08 -0.22 -0.60
C THR A 74 5.58 -0.25 -0.82
N GLY A 75 4.83 -0.74 0.17
CA GLY A 75 3.37 -0.77 0.12
C GLY A 75 2.71 -0.22 1.37
N THR A 76 1.57 0.46 1.21
CA THR A 76 0.74 0.90 2.32
C THR A 76 -0.65 0.27 2.27
N SER A 77 -1.27 0.04 3.44
CA SER A 77 -2.64 -0.50 3.51
C SER A 77 -2.80 -1.77 2.65
N SER A 78 -3.84 -1.88 1.83
CA SER A 78 -4.03 -3.00 0.90
C SER A 78 -2.93 -3.12 -0.17
N GLY A 79 -2.14 -2.07 -0.40
CA GLY A 79 -0.93 -2.14 -1.24
C GLY A 79 0.12 -3.13 -0.74
N GLY A 80 0.08 -3.50 0.55
CA GLY A 80 0.91 -4.57 1.10
C GLY A 80 0.57 -5.96 0.54
N MET A 81 -0.70 -6.24 0.23
CA MET A 81 -1.11 -7.48 -0.43
C MET A 81 -0.52 -7.57 -1.85
N VAL A 82 -0.62 -6.45 -2.58
CA VAL A 82 -0.04 -6.32 -3.93
C VAL A 82 1.47 -6.46 -3.88
N LEU A 83 2.13 -5.83 -2.89
CA LEU A 83 3.57 -5.94 -2.65
C LEU A 83 3.98 -7.41 -2.45
N CYS A 84 3.32 -8.14 -1.55
CA CYS A 84 3.64 -9.55 -1.29
C CYS A 84 3.55 -10.39 -2.58
N ARG A 85 2.47 -10.21 -3.35
CA ARG A 85 2.27 -10.96 -4.59
C ARG A 85 3.23 -10.53 -5.71
N ALA A 86 3.48 -9.24 -5.88
CA ALA A 86 4.47 -8.74 -6.85
C ALA A 86 5.89 -9.23 -6.53
N ALA A 87 6.24 -9.30 -5.23
CA ALA A 87 7.51 -9.84 -4.79
C ALA A 87 7.68 -11.33 -5.16
N GLU A 88 6.62 -12.14 -5.11
CA GLU A 88 6.67 -13.52 -5.63
C GLU A 88 6.91 -13.56 -7.13
N LEU A 89 6.26 -12.68 -7.90
CA LEU A 89 6.32 -12.68 -9.36
C LEU A 89 7.66 -12.17 -9.91
N ALA A 90 8.33 -11.28 -9.18
CA ALA A 90 9.56 -10.62 -9.63
C ALA A 90 10.67 -10.68 -8.56
N ARG A 91 10.84 -11.85 -7.91
CA ARG A 91 11.76 -12.06 -6.78
C ARG A 91 13.16 -11.52 -7.02
N GLU A 92 13.70 -11.79 -8.19
CA GLU A 92 15.08 -11.46 -8.58
C GLU A 92 15.32 -9.95 -8.74
N ARG A 93 14.25 -9.15 -8.84
CA ARG A 93 14.33 -7.69 -9.01
C ARG A 93 14.19 -6.92 -7.70
N ILE A 94 13.83 -7.62 -6.61
CA ILE A 94 13.54 -7.01 -5.32
C ILE A 94 14.75 -7.08 -4.41
N GLY A 95 15.26 -5.93 -4.00
CA GLY A 95 16.32 -5.81 -2.99
C GLY A 95 15.75 -5.81 -1.58
N ARG A 96 14.65 -5.06 -1.34
CA ARG A 96 14.07 -4.89 0.00
C ARG A 96 12.58 -4.60 -0.06
N LEU A 97 11.84 -5.02 0.98
CA LEU A 97 10.43 -4.74 1.17
C LEU A 97 10.21 -3.74 2.31
N VAL A 98 9.29 -2.81 2.12
CA VAL A 98 8.88 -1.89 3.20
C VAL A 98 7.35 -1.86 3.29
N PHE A 99 6.85 -2.22 4.46
CA PHE A 99 5.42 -2.21 4.80
C PHE A 99 5.13 -0.97 5.63
N VAL A 100 4.37 -0.02 5.10
CA VAL A 100 3.97 1.20 5.80
C VAL A 100 2.50 1.06 6.22
N ASP A 101 2.28 0.68 7.45
CA ASP A 101 0.94 0.40 8.01
C ASP A 101 0.10 -0.47 7.06
N ALA A 102 0.71 -1.55 6.56
CA ALA A 102 0.24 -2.32 5.42
C ALA A 102 -0.40 -3.66 5.81
N LEU A 103 -1.24 -4.17 4.93
CA LEU A 103 -1.83 -5.51 5.01
C LEU A 103 -0.89 -6.52 4.35
N ALA A 104 -0.29 -7.40 5.15
CA ALA A 104 0.46 -8.55 4.68
C ALA A 104 -0.30 -9.84 5.08
N LEU A 105 -1.18 -10.27 4.21
CA LEU A 105 -2.07 -11.41 4.45
C LEU A 105 -1.35 -12.74 4.21
N LEU A 106 -1.75 -13.76 4.95
CA LEU A 106 -1.33 -15.14 4.70
C LEU A 106 -2.06 -15.70 3.47
N ASP A 107 -1.52 -16.76 2.89
CA ASP A 107 -2.19 -17.44 1.76
C ASP A 107 -3.61 -17.88 2.14
N GLY A 108 -4.58 -17.49 1.32
CA GLY A 108 -6.00 -17.72 1.57
C GLY A 108 -6.68 -16.75 2.54
N GLU A 109 -5.95 -15.87 3.24
CA GLU A 109 -6.56 -14.84 4.11
C GLU A 109 -7.30 -13.77 3.30
N ARG A 110 -8.29 -13.16 3.94
CA ARG A 110 -9.10 -12.05 3.41
C ARG A 110 -8.94 -10.80 4.26
N VAL A 111 -9.08 -9.64 3.65
CA VAL A 111 -9.04 -8.34 4.36
C VAL A 111 -10.02 -8.30 5.54
N ALA A 112 -11.23 -8.87 5.38
CA ALA A 112 -12.26 -8.86 6.42
C ALA A 112 -11.88 -9.64 7.69
N GLN A 113 -10.87 -10.48 7.65
CA GLN A 113 -10.36 -11.21 8.84
C GLN A 113 -9.40 -10.36 9.68
N ILE A 114 -8.86 -9.28 9.11
CA ILE A 114 -7.87 -8.41 9.75
C ILE A 114 -8.46 -7.03 10.07
N VAL A 115 -9.22 -6.47 9.14
CA VAL A 115 -9.75 -5.10 9.24
C VAL A 115 -11.14 -5.12 9.85
N ASN A 116 -11.26 -4.55 11.05
CA ASN A 116 -12.56 -4.31 11.66
C ASN A 116 -13.15 -3.00 11.15
N ARG A 117 -14.26 -3.08 10.43
CA ARG A 117 -14.94 -1.92 9.85
C ARG A 117 -16.13 -1.52 10.70
N ALA A 118 -16.14 -0.27 11.13
CA ALA A 118 -17.22 0.25 11.94
C ALA A 118 -18.47 0.65 11.12
N THR A 119 -18.32 0.87 9.80
CA THR A 119 -19.39 1.28 8.90
C THR A 119 -19.47 0.41 7.64
N PRO A 120 -20.68 0.21 7.09
CA PRO A 120 -20.85 -0.47 5.81
C PRO A 120 -20.15 0.29 4.67
N ARG A 121 -19.59 -0.45 3.73
CA ARG A 121 -19.04 0.12 2.51
C ARG A 121 -20.14 0.41 1.50
N VAL A 122 -19.95 1.45 0.69
CA VAL A 122 -20.72 1.65 -0.55
C VAL A 122 -20.17 0.66 -1.59
N THR A 123 -21.03 -0.20 -2.09
CA THR A 123 -20.66 -1.28 -3.02
C THR A 123 -21.45 -1.14 -4.32
N THR A 124 -20.75 -1.28 -5.44
CA THR A 124 -21.32 -1.45 -6.77
C THR A 124 -20.98 -2.84 -7.31
N ALA A 125 -21.41 -3.15 -8.53
CA ALA A 125 -21.04 -4.43 -9.16
C ALA A 125 -19.53 -4.63 -9.34
N LEU A 126 -18.75 -3.56 -9.44
CA LEU A 126 -17.31 -3.62 -9.77
C LEU A 126 -16.41 -3.01 -8.71
N ALA A 127 -16.94 -2.16 -7.83
CA ALA A 127 -16.14 -1.38 -6.93
C ALA A 127 -16.75 -1.24 -5.54
N VAL A 128 -15.91 -0.95 -4.57
CA VAL A 128 -16.26 -0.75 -3.17
C VAL A 128 -15.49 0.43 -2.60
N GLY A 129 -16.10 1.18 -1.69
CA GLY A 129 -15.44 2.30 -1.03
C GLY A 129 -16.19 2.82 0.19
N PRO A 130 -15.61 3.74 0.97
CA PRO A 130 -16.31 4.47 2.00
C PRO A 130 -17.33 5.42 1.35
N SER A 131 -18.38 5.76 2.08
CA SER A 131 -19.21 6.92 1.73
C SER A 131 -18.36 8.20 1.76
N ARG A 132 -18.86 9.30 1.18
CA ARG A 132 -18.19 10.60 1.27
C ARG A 132 -18.02 11.02 2.73
N GLU A 133 -19.05 10.84 3.52
CA GLU A 133 -19.07 11.16 4.95
C GLU A 133 -18.03 10.31 5.72
N ASP A 134 -17.95 9.01 5.47
CA ASP A 134 -16.95 8.15 6.09
C ASP A 134 -15.53 8.49 5.63
N ALA A 135 -15.34 8.85 4.37
CA ALA A 135 -14.03 9.28 3.88
C ALA A 135 -13.56 10.55 4.61
N GLU A 136 -14.46 11.50 4.83
CA GLU A 136 -14.15 12.78 5.50
C GLU A 136 -13.95 12.61 7.01
N ASN A 137 -14.89 11.94 7.69
CA ASN A 137 -14.96 11.91 9.14
C ASN A 137 -14.21 10.74 9.79
N ARG A 138 -13.72 9.79 8.98
CA ARG A 138 -13.02 8.60 9.45
C ARG A 138 -11.72 8.32 8.68
N SER A 139 -11.80 8.07 7.35
CA SER A 139 -10.62 7.64 6.61
C SER A 139 -9.53 8.71 6.56
N PHE A 140 -9.91 9.97 6.39
CA PHE A 140 -8.98 11.11 6.31
C PHE A 140 -9.13 12.10 7.46
N ALA A 141 -9.78 11.69 8.56
CA ALA A 141 -10.11 12.56 9.68
C ALA A 141 -8.88 13.12 10.42
N ASP A 142 -7.81 12.35 10.47
CA ASP A 142 -6.55 12.72 11.15
C ASP A 142 -5.60 13.59 10.31
N LEU A 143 -5.94 13.80 9.02
CA LEU A 143 -5.19 14.71 8.17
C LEU A 143 -5.51 16.18 8.50
N ASP A 144 -4.51 17.06 8.35
CA ASP A 144 -4.76 18.48 8.40
C ASP A 144 -5.78 18.92 7.32
N PRO A 145 -6.44 20.08 7.46
CA PRO A 145 -7.51 20.48 6.54
C PRO A 145 -7.10 20.51 5.06
N LYS A 146 -5.86 20.90 4.75
CA LYS A 146 -5.35 20.99 3.38
C LYS A 146 -5.10 19.61 2.78
N ALA A 147 -4.43 18.74 3.52
CA ALA A 147 -4.17 17.36 3.12
C ALA A 147 -5.48 16.57 3.00
N ARG A 148 -6.44 16.79 3.92
CA ARG A 148 -7.78 16.18 3.87
C ARG A 148 -8.53 16.61 2.62
N ALA A 149 -8.61 17.91 2.34
CA ALA A 149 -9.27 18.41 1.13
C ALA A 149 -8.62 17.85 -0.15
N PHE A 150 -7.30 17.76 -0.18
CA PHE A 150 -6.55 17.16 -1.28
C PHE A 150 -6.92 15.68 -1.47
N ALA A 151 -6.97 14.88 -0.39
CA ALA A 151 -7.33 13.47 -0.42
C ALA A 151 -8.78 13.26 -0.85
N LEU A 152 -9.71 14.02 -0.26
CA LEU A 152 -11.14 13.95 -0.56
C LEU A 152 -11.49 14.32 -2.01
N ALA A 153 -10.69 15.16 -2.66
CA ALA A 153 -10.87 15.49 -4.07
C ALA A 153 -10.38 14.37 -5.02
N ARG A 154 -9.61 13.39 -4.51
CA ARG A 154 -8.88 12.40 -5.33
C ARG A 154 -9.24 10.95 -5.02
N TYR A 155 -9.83 10.65 -3.86
CA TYR A 155 -10.16 9.27 -3.55
C TYR A 155 -11.21 8.72 -4.53
N THR A 156 -11.08 7.44 -4.87
CA THR A 156 -11.97 6.72 -5.78
C THR A 156 -12.35 5.38 -5.16
N PRO A 157 -13.52 4.81 -5.48
CA PRO A 157 -13.79 3.42 -5.16
C PRO A 157 -12.70 2.50 -5.70
N HIS A 158 -12.50 1.36 -5.06
CA HIS A 158 -11.49 0.37 -5.38
C HIS A 158 -12.11 -0.87 -6.01
N PRO A 159 -11.45 -1.60 -6.94
CA PRO A 159 -11.96 -2.83 -7.49
C PRO A 159 -12.36 -3.83 -6.40
N ILE A 160 -13.60 -4.32 -6.45
CA ILE A 160 -14.19 -5.11 -5.36
C ILE A 160 -13.46 -6.43 -5.14
N ALA A 161 -13.08 -7.13 -6.22
CA ALA A 161 -12.39 -8.41 -6.12
C ALA A 161 -11.00 -8.28 -5.46
N ALA A 162 -10.28 -7.18 -5.72
CA ALA A 162 -9.01 -6.90 -5.05
C ALA A 162 -9.13 -6.68 -3.53
N MET A 163 -10.35 -6.41 -3.03
CA MET A 163 -10.60 -6.19 -1.60
C MET A 163 -11.29 -7.36 -0.90
N ASP A 164 -12.04 -8.16 -1.63
CA ASP A 164 -12.94 -9.14 -1.03
C ASP A 164 -12.52 -10.60 -1.30
N GLU A 165 -11.70 -10.84 -2.31
CA GLU A 165 -11.17 -12.18 -2.59
C GLU A 165 -10.03 -12.55 -1.63
N PRO A 166 -9.80 -13.85 -1.37
CA PRO A 166 -8.64 -14.28 -0.63
C PRO A 166 -7.36 -14.01 -1.43
N VAL A 167 -6.28 -13.64 -0.74
CA VAL A 167 -5.00 -13.46 -1.42
C VAL A 167 -4.37 -14.82 -1.76
N SER A 168 -3.61 -14.87 -2.85
CA SER A 168 -2.79 -16.02 -3.22
C SER A 168 -1.31 -15.63 -3.15
N VAL A 169 -0.64 -16.06 -2.08
CA VAL A 169 0.77 -15.75 -1.78
C VAL A 169 1.49 -17.02 -1.31
N LYS A 170 1.45 -18.05 -2.16
CA LYS A 170 1.84 -19.43 -1.84
C LYS A 170 3.28 -19.59 -1.38
N SER A 171 4.21 -18.84 -1.96
CA SER A 171 5.65 -18.95 -1.67
C SER A 171 6.22 -17.75 -0.93
N PHE A 172 5.50 -16.64 -0.84
CA PHE A 172 5.99 -15.41 -0.23
C PHE A 172 6.54 -15.63 1.19
N TRP A 173 5.75 -16.28 2.04
CA TRP A 173 6.08 -16.48 3.45
C TRP A 173 7.16 -17.54 3.72
N SER A 174 7.49 -18.37 2.75
CA SER A 174 8.57 -19.35 2.82
C SER A 174 9.93 -18.81 2.36
N GLN A 175 9.95 -17.62 1.77
CA GLN A 175 11.15 -16.95 1.30
C GLN A 175 11.72 -16.00 2.36
N LYS A 176 13.02 -15.74 2.29
CA LYS A 176 13.69 -14.70 3.09
C LYS A 176 13.69 -13.38 2.36
N TRP A 177 13.25 -12.32 3.03
CA TRP A 177 13.19 -10.98 2.52
C TRP A 177 13.90 -10.01 3.45
N PRO A 178 14.87 -9.20 2.96
CA PRO A 178 15.21 -7.98 3.68
C PRO A 178 13.94 -7.12 3.79
N ALA A 179 13.47 -6.87 5.00
CA ALA A 179 12.18 -6.21 5.17
C ALA A 179 12.15 -5.26 6.37
N THR A 180 11.33 -4.23 6.25
CA THR A 180 10.99 -3.29 7.32
C THR A 180 9.47 -3.16 7.43
N VAL A 181 8.95 -3.18 8.64
CA VAL A 181 7.55 -2.89 8.94
C VAL A 181 7.49 -1.60 9.75
N ILE A 182 6.75 -0.62 9.26
CA ILE A 182 6.52 0.68 9.89
C ILE A 182 5.07 0.74 10.33
N HIS A 183 4.84 0.72 11.64
CA HIS A 183 3.52 0.83 12.25
C HIS A 183 3.19 2.28 12.56
N CYS A 184 1.99 2.72 12.19
CA CYS A 184 1.43 4.02 12.51
C CYS A 184 0.57 3.92 13.77
N ARG A 185 1.08 4.37 14.93
CA ARG A 185 0.46 4.14 16.25
C ARG A 185 -0.96 4.67 16.41
N ARG A 186 -1.33 5.72 15.65
CA ARG A 186 -2.68 6.31 15.70
C ARG A 186 -3.63 5.71 14.67
N ALA A 187 -3.16 4.76 13.83
CA ALA A 187 -4.00 4.08 12.87
C ALA A 187 -4.82 2.97 13.55
N ALA A 188 -6.13 2.95 13.30
CA ALA A 188 -7.01 1.90 13.82
C ALA A 188 -6.92 0.58 13.04
N ASN A 189 -6.55 0.65 11.78
CA ASN A 189 -6.47 -0.49 10.86
C ASN A 189 -5.37 -0.31 9.80
N PRO A 190 -4.60 -1.37 9.49
CA PRO A 190 -4.52 -2.62 10.25
C PRO A 190 -3.87 -2.39 11.63
N GLY A 191 -4.37 -3.07 12.65
CA GLY A 191 -3.92 -2.86 14.02
C GLY A 191 -2.50 -3.37 14.29
N GLU A 192 -1.93 -2.96 15.44
CA GLU A 192 -0.57 -3.30 15.87
C GLU A 192 -0.27 -4.81 15.82
N ALA A 193 -1.21 -5.64 16.27
CA ALA A 193 -1.04 -7.09 16.27
C ALA A 193 -0.76 -7.65 14.86
N HIS A 194 -1.39 -7.09 13.82
CA HIS A 194 -1.13 -7.48 12.44
C HIS A 194 0.27 -7.02 11.98
N GLN A 195 0.69 -5.80 12.34
CA GLN A 195 2.01 -5.28 11.99
C GLN A 195 3.12 -6.10 12.67
N ARG A 196 2.96 -6.44 13.96
CA ARG A 196 3.89 -7.30 14.69
C ARG A 196 3.95 -8.71 14.09
N ARG A 197 2.80 -9.33 13.78
CA ARG A 197 2.74 -10.62 13.08
C ARG A 197 3.54 -10.61 11.79
N THR A 198 3.39 -9.54 11.00
CA THR A 198 4.11 -9.37 9.73
C THR A 198 5.62 -9.29 9.96
N ALA A 199 6.05 -8.46 10.91
CA ALA A 199 7.46 -8.30 11.24
C ALA A 199 8.10 -9.61 11.75
N GLU A 200 7.42 -10.31 12.66
CA GLU A 200 7.87 -11.59 13.21
C GLU A 200 8.02 -12.67 12.13
N LYS A 201 7.00 -12.83 11.27
CA LYS A 201 7.04 -13.83 10.19
C LYS A 201 8.13 -13.58 9.16
N LEU A 202 8.46 -12.32 8.89
CA LEU A 202 9.50 -11.94 7.94
C LEU A 202 10.88 -11.83 8.59
N GLY A 203 10.99 -11.84 9.92
CA GLY A 203 12.20 -11.43 10.62
C GLY A 203 12.59 -9.99 10.29
N ALA A 204 11.60 -9.13 10.07
CA ALA A 204 11.78 -7.77 9.60
C ALA A 204 12.14 -6.82 10.73
N LYS A 205 12.85 -5.73 10.38
CA LYS A 205 12.99 -4.57 11.27
C LYS A 205 11.60 -3.99 11.54
N TYR A 206 11.26 -3.81 12.81
CA TYR A 206 10.01 -3.18 13.23
C TYR A 206 10.28 -1.75 13.70
N SER A 207 9.51 -0.80 13.21
CA SER A 207 9.58 0.61 13.59
C SER A 207 8.17 1.16 13.82
N GLU A 208 8.06 2.14 14.71
CA GLU A 208 6.79 2.81 15.01
C GLU A 208 6.93 4.31 14.78
N ILE A 209 5.88 4.91 14.25
CA ILE A 209 5.77 6.37 14.10
C ILE A 209 4.45 6.86 14.72
N ASP A 210 4.48 8.06 15.29
CA ASP A 210 3.30 8.65 15.92
C ASP A 210 2.45 9.43 14.92
N THR A 211 1.89 8.71 13.95
CA THR A 211 1.06 9.25 12.87
C THR A 211 -0.22 8.43 12.71
N GLY A 212 -1.18 8.96 11.96
CA GLY A 212 -2.31 8.19 11.44
C GLY A 212 -1.91 7.31 10.26
N HIS A 213 -2.91 6.75 9.59
CA HIS A 213 -2.74 5.75 8.52
C HIS A 213 -2.05 6.27 7.24
N TYR A 214 -1.90 7.58 7.10
CA TYR A 214 -1.39 8.19 5.85
C TYR A 214 -0.12 9.05 6.05
N PRO A 215 0.95 8.50 6.69
CA PRO A 215 2.18 9.26 6.93
C PRO A 215 2.85 9.74 5.63
N MET A 216 2.62 9.03 4.52
CA MET A 216 3.16 9.42 3.21
C MET A 216 2.59 10.74 2.70
N LEU A 217 1.45 11.16 3.21
CA LEU A 217 0.79 12.44 2.88
C LEU A 217 0.92 13.47 4.01
N SER A 218 0.76 13.05 5.28
CA SER A 218 0.76 13.96 6.44
C SER A 218 2.17 14.27 6.95
N ASP A 219 3.08 13.30 6.95
CA ASP A 219 4.38 13.38 7.62
C ASP A 219 5.53 12.86 6.72
N PRO A 220 5.66 13.36 5.47
CA PRO A 220 6.66 12.87 4.53
C PRO A 220 8.09 13.06 5.02
N ASP A 221 8.34 14.08 5.83
CA ASP A 221 9.66 14.38 6.43
C ASP A 221 10.07 13.37 7.52
N VAL A 222 9.09 12.71 8.13
CA VAL A 222 9.32 11.61 9.09
C VAL A 222 9.44 10.28 8.35
N LEU A 223 8.59 10.05 7.35
CA LEU A 223 8.53 8.77 6.65
C LEU A 223 9.70 8.55 5.70
N ALA A 224 10.07 9.55 4.88
CA ALA A 224 11.11 9.39 3.87
C ALA A 224 12.46 8.92 4.43
N PRO A 225 12.99 9.47 5.56
CA PRO A 225 14.19 8.95 6.19
C PRO A 225 14.08 7.48 6.61
N LEU A 226 12.92 7.01 7.08
CA LEU A 226 12.71 5.61 7.44
C LEU A 226 12.72 4.69 6.23
N LEU A 227 12.17 5.13 5.10
CA LEU A 227 12.25 4.39 3.83
C LEU A 227 13.69 4.28 3.31
N MET A 228 14.56 5.27 3.60
CA MET A 228 15.96 5.27 3.19
C MET A 228 16.88 4.43 4.08
N GLN A 229 16.45 4.09 5.30
CA GLN A 229 17.21 3.21 6.19
C GLN A 229 17.16 1.77 5.67
N GLY A 230 18.30 1.26 5.20
CA GLY A 230 18.50 -0.11 4.72
C GLY A 230 18.90 -1.06 5.81
#